data_8603e195290a4d0d99f11f9ff1abff47
#
_entry.id   8603e195290a4d0d99f11f9ff1abff47
#
_cell.length_a   1.000
_cell.length_b   1.000
_cell.length_c   1.000
_cell.angle_alpha   90.00
_cell.angle_beta   90.00
_cell.angle_gamma   90.00
#
_symmetry.space_group_name_H-M   'P 1'
#
loop_
_entity.id
_entity.type
_entity.pdbx_description
1 polymer ?
#
loop_
_entity_poly.entity_id
_entity_poly.type
_entity_poly.pdbx_seq_one_letter_code
_entity_poly.pdbx_strand_id
1 'polypeptide(L)'
;MKKIIGIGEIVWDVLPEGKRIGGAPVNFAYFSNALGAIAYPVSAVGKDALGDEALKALAPSGLDLSYVQRNAMPTGQVLVDMGAEGIPQYEIIENVAWDSIECTPEVVELMKTADVVCWGTLAQRSPKSAESILKIVDSAPESCLKVYDINLRQDFYSKEVVEASLRRADILKINEDELPVVCEMFSLHGDEAAQVKELAGMFSLRNVIYTKGSVCSSVYGMDGSLLSYMPTPKVKVADTVGAGDSFTASFVMSMISGKPLPQSHETAVKVAAFVCTMNGAINPLPEDFAL
;
A
#
# COMPACT_ATOMS: atom_id res chain seq x y z
N MET A 1 -7.57 1.52 -20.81
CA MET A 1 -6.64 1.10 -19.75
C MET A 1 -7.26 1.44 -18.40
N LYS A 2 -7.00 0.62 -17.39
CA LYS A 2 -7.47 0.87 -16.01
C LYS A 2 -6.69 2.02 -15.36
N LYS A 3 -7.39 2.87 -14.61
CA LYS A 3 -6.80 4.00 -13.87
C LYS A 3 -6.69 3.63 -12.39
N ILE A 4 -5.46 3.59 -11.89
CA ILE A 4 -5.13 3.17 -10.53
C ILE A 4 -4.51 4.33 -9.77
N ILE A 5 -4.98 4.56 -8.56
CA ILE A 5 -4.49 5.66 -7.73
C ILE A 5 -3.92 5.10 -6.44
N GLY A 6 -2.67 5.42 -6.13
CA GLY A 6 -2.03 5.16 -4.85
C GLY A 6 -1.90 6.46 -4.06
N ILE A 7 -2.51 6.54 -2.86
CA ILE A 7 -2.50 7.79 -2.06
C ILE A 7 -1.70 7.58 -0.79
N GLY A 8 -0.71 8.43 -0.55
CA GLY A 8 0.04 8.44 0.71
C GLY A 8 1.46 8.92 0.56
N GLU A 9 2.38 8.30 1.29
CA GLU A 9 3.76 8.72 1.40
C GLU A 9 4.60 8.43 0.16
N ILE A 10 5.53 9.34 -0.14
CA ILE A 10 6.76 9.13 -0.91
C ILE A 10 7.91 9.41 0.05
N VAL A 11 8.81 8.44 0.19
CA VAL A 11 9.93 8.52 1.14
C VAL A 11 11.25 8.11 0.50
N TRP A 12 12.32 8.66 1.03
CA TRP A 12 13.66 8.12 0.85
C TRP A 12 14.01 7.21 2.02
N ASP A 13 14.21 5.92 1.76
CA ASP A 13 14.85 5.02 2.72
C ASP A 13 16.35 5.30 2.67
N VAL A 14 16.87 5.92 3.73
CA VAL A 14 18.28 6.32 3.86
C VAL A 14 19.02 5.22 4.60
N LEU A 15 19.76 4.42 3.84
CA LEU A 15 20.55 3.29 4.34
C LEU A 15 22.04 3.70 4.40
N PRO A 16 22.89 2.99 5.17
CA PRO A 16 24.33 3.25 5.21
C PRO A 16 25.01 3.22 3.83
N GLU A 17 24.56 2.37 2.93
CA GLU A 17 25.10 2.20 1.58
C GLU A 17 24.49 3.16 0.53
N GLY A 18 23.52 3.98 0.90
CA GLY A 18 22.85 4.92 -0.01
C GLY A 18 21.38 5.08 0.29
N LYS A 19 20.65 5.72 -0.60
CA LYS A 19 19.20 5.93 -0.43
C LYS A 19 18.41 5.28 -1.55
N ARG A 20 17.19 4.83 -1.23
CA ARG A 20 16.24 4.22 -2.17
C ARG A 20 14.91 4.93 -2.07
N ILE A 21 14.30 5.16 -3.22
CA ILE A 21 12.94 5.72 -3.26
C ILE A 21 11.92 4.64 -2.96
N GLY A 22 10.90 4.98 -2.17
CA GLY A 22 9.83 4.08 -1.77
C GLY A 22 8.61 4.81 -1.25
N GLY A 23 7.81 4.07 -0.52
CA GLY A 23 6.50 4.46 0.01
C GLY A 23 5.44 3.49 -0.48
N ALA A 24 4.68 2.87 0.42
CA ALA A 24 3.75 1.80 0.05
C ALA A 24 2.77 2.21 -1.07
N PRO A 25 2.14 3.40 -1.05
CA PRO A 25 1.22 3.79 -2.11
C PRO A 25 1.88 4.02 -3.47
N VAL A 26 3.13 4.52 -3.49
CA VAL A 26 3.85 4.69 -4.76
C VAL A 26 4.35 3.35 -5.29
N ASN A 27 4.73 2.42 -4.43
CA ASN A 27 5.08 1.06 -4.81
C ASN A 27 3.86 0.33 -5.42
N PHE A 28 2.69 0.44 -4.77
CA PHE A 28 1.43 -0.09 -5.30
C PHE A 28 1.12 0.48 -6.69
N ALA A 29 1.24 1.81 -6.87
CA ALA A 29 1.05 2.46 -8.16
C ALA A 29 2.05 1.94 -9.20
N TYR A 30 3.33 1.81 -8.84
CA TYR A 30 4.38 1.28 -9.70
C TYR A 30 4.06 -0.12 -10.22
N PHE A 31 3.74 -1.05 -9.33
CA PHE A 31 3.41 -2.43 -9.73
C PHE A 31 2.12 -2.50 -10.55
N SER A 32 1.13 -1.66 -10.24
CA SER A 32 -0.09 -1.56 -11.05
C SER A 32 0.21 -1.08 -12.47
N ASN A 33 1.10 -0.09 -12.62
CA ASN A 33 1.54 0.40 -13.92
C ASN A 33 2.34 -0.66 -14.70
N ALA A 34 3.25 -1.34 -14.03
CA ALA A 34 4.03 -2.44 -14.62
C ALA A 34 3.15 -3.61 -15.10
N LEU A 35 1.96 -3.77 -14.50
CA LEU A 35 0.94 -4.76 -14.89
C LEU A 35 -0.07 -4.23 -15.91
N GLY A 36 0.18 -3.07 -16.55
CA GLY A 36 -0.59 -2.57 -17.68
C GLY A 36 -1.67 -1.53 -17.36
N ALA A 37 -1.69 -0.98 -16.14
CA ALA A 37 -2.55 0.15 -15.81
C ALA A 37 -1.92 1.51 -16.19
N ILE A 38 -2.70 2.58 -16.11
CA ILE A 38 -2.20 3.94 -15.94
C ILE A 38 -2.30 4.25 -14.46
N ALA A 39 -1.16 4.43 -13.80
CA ALA A 39 -1.14 4.60 -12.36
C ALA A 39 -0.63 5.99 -11.93
N TYR A 40 -1.29 6.53 -10.92
CA TYR A 40 -1.12 7.88 -10.42
C TYR A 40 -0.79 7.83 -8.93
N PRO A 41 0.42 8.17 -8.51
CA PRO A 41 0.67 8.46 -7.11
C PRO A 41 0.11 9.84 -6.74
N VAL A 42 -0.75 9.89 -5.73
CA VAL A 42 -1.21 11.12 -5.08
C VAL A 42 -0.47 11.26 -3.77
N SER A 43 0.47 12.19 -3.73
CA SER A 43 1.40 12.37 -2.62
C SER A 43 1.92 13.81 -2.57
N ALA A 44 2.87 14.09 -1.67
CA ALA A 44 3.60 15.33 -1.68
C ALA A 44 5.09 15.14 -1.36
N VAL A 45 5.95 15.92 -2.04
CA VAL A 45 7.38 16.05 -1.78
C VAL A 45 7.75 17.51 -1.53
N GLY A 46 8.87 17.75 -0.90
CA GLY A 46 9.36 19.09 -0.61
C GLY A 46 9.77 19.86 -1.86
N LYS A 47 9.77 21.19 -1.77
CA LYS A 47 10.46 22.08 -2.72
C LYS A 47 11.95 22.14 -2.40
N ASP A 48 12.56 20.98 -2.28
CA ASP A 48 13.97 20.77 -1.92
C ASP A 48 14.67 19.82 -2.90
N ALA A 49 15.99 19.66 -2.75
CA ALA A 49 16.78 18.79 -3.62
C ALA A 49 16.35 17.33 -3.56
N LEU A 50 15.94 16.82 -2.38
CA LEU A 50 15.47 15.45 -2.22
C LEU A 50 14.14 15.23 -2.95
N GLY A 51 13.25 16.23 -2.98
CA GLY A 51 12.01 16.18 -3.75
C GLY A 51 12.25 16.18 -5.26
N ASP A 52 13.21 16.97 -5.74
CA ASP A 52 13.61 16.96 -7.15
C ASP A 52 14.22 15.60 -7.54
N GLU A 53 15.07 15.05 -6.68
CA GLU A 53 15.65 13.73 -6.88
C GLU A 53 14.59 12.62 -6.82
N ALA A 54 13.58 12.71 -5.94
CA ALA A 54 12.50 11.73 -5.84
C ALA A 54 11.69 11.67 -7.15
N LEU A 55 11.29 12.82 -7.67
CA LEU A 55 10.56 12.89 -8.95
C LEU A 55 11.42 12.38 -10.11
N LYS A 56 12.73 12.72 -10.12
CA LYS A 56 13.67 12.23 -11.12
C LYS A 56 13.86 10.71 -11.04
N ALA A 57 13.92 10.14 -9.83
CA ALA A 57 14.05 8.69 -9.62
C ALA A 57 12.79 7.93 -10.06
N LEU A 58 11.61 8.52 -9.86
CA LEU A 58 10.32 7.93 -10.27
C LEU A 58 10.01 8.12 -11.75
N ALA A 59 10.56 9.11 -12.44
CA ALA A 59 10.25 9.40 -13.84
C ALA A 59 10.42 8.19 -14.80
N PRO A 60 11.46 7.34 -14.66
CA PRO A 60 11.63 6.16 -15.52
C PRO A 60 10.61 5.05 -15.28
N SER A 61 9.83 5.11 -14.19
CA SER A 61 8.88 4.06 -13.80
C SER A 61 7.62 4.01 -14.69
N GLY A 62 7.41 5.02 -15.53
CA GLY A 62 6.19 5.15 -16.34
C GLY A 62 4.96 5.66 -15.56
N LEU A 63 5.11 6.01 -14.28
CA LEU A 63 4.06 6.62 -13.47
C LEU A 63 3.73 8.04 -13.96
N ASP A 64 2.47 8.41 -13.92
CA ASP A 64 2.06 9.79 -14.10
C ASP A 64 2.20 10.55 -12.77
N LEU A 65 3.26 11.34 -12.65
CA LEU A 65 3.62 12.08 -11.44
C LEU A 65 2.92 13.45 -11.32
N SER A 66 1.97 13.77 -12.20
CA SER A 66 1.28 15.08 -12.23
C SER A 66 0.54 15.41 -10.93
N TYR A 67 0.22 14.39 -10.15
CA TYR A 67 -0.51 14.53 -8.88
C TYR A 67 0.39 14.41 -7.64
N VAL A 68 1.71 14.39 -7.84
CA VAL A 68 2.68 14.54 -6.74
C VAL A 68 2.86 16.03 -6.46
N GLN A 69 2.30 16.47 -5.34
CA GLN A 69 2.30 17.87 -4.93
C GLN A 69 3.70 18.31 -4.46
N ARG A 70 3.94 19.62 -4.51
CA ARG A 70 5.17 20.25 -4.00
C ARG A 70 4.82 21.30 -2.96
N ASN A 71 5.30 21.15 -1.74
CA ASN A 71 5.07 22.11 -0.65
C ASN A 71 6.38 22.56 0.02
N ALA A 72 6.27 23.40 1.06
CA ALA A 72 7.43 23.98 1.72
C ALA A 72 8.05 23.09 2.82
N MET A 73 7.38 21.95 3.12
CA MET A 73 7.90 20.99 4.10
C MET A 73 9.00 20.13 3.46
N PRO A 74 9.95 19.60 4.24
CA PRO A 74 11.00 18.74 3.71
C PRO A 74 10.44 17.46 3.10
N THR A 75 11.14 16.91 2.12
CA THR A 75 10.81 15.60 1.54
C THR A 75 10.95 14.50 2.58
N GLY A 76 10.00 13.55 2.59
CA GLY A 76 9.95 12.45 3.54
C GLY A 76 11.18 11.55 3.50
N GLN A 77 11.67 11.16 4.66
CA GLN A 77 12.79 10.26 4.83
C GLN A 77 12.48 9.23 5.93
N VAL A 78 13.01 8.04 5.74
CA VAL A 78 13.13 6.98 6.75
C VAL A 78 14.61 6.73 6.94
N LEU A 79 15.14 7.04 8.11
CA LEU A 79 16.53 6.76 8.45
C LEU A 79 16.62 5.30 8.93
N VAL A 80 17.56 4.57 8.34
CA VAL A 80 17.82 3.18 8.72
C VAL A 80 19.19 3.12 9.35
N ASP A 81 19.25 2.92 10.65
CA ASP A 81 20.49 2.72 11.39
C ASP A 81 20.64 1.25 11.76
N MET A 82 21.87 0.77 11.65
CA MET A 82 22.20 -0.57 12.13
C MET A 82 22.59 -0.47 13.60
N GLY A 83 21.65 -0.80 14.49
CA GLY A 83 21.89 -0.81 15.92
C GLY A 83 23.07 -1.70 16.31
N ALA A 84 23.50 -1.61 17.57
CA ALA A 84 24.69 -2.29 18.11
C ALA A 84 24.69 -3.82 17.92
N GLU A 85 23.52 -4.44 17.75
CA GLU A 85 23.34 -5.88 17.51
C GLU A 85 23.11 -6.24 16.04
N GLY A 86 23.29 -5.29 15.10
CA GLY A 86 23.05 -5.50 13.67
C GLY A 86 21.55 -5.60 13.31
N ILE A 87 20.65 -5.21 14.23
CA ILE A 87 19.21 -5.14 13.97
C ILE A 87 18.88 -3.75 13.41
N PRO A 88 18.28 -3.66 12.21
CA PRO A 88 17.91 -2.37 11.64
C PRO A 88 16.91 -1.64 12.54
N GLN A 89 17.19 -0.38 12.82
CA GLN A 89 16.27 0.55 13.47
C GLN A 89 15.79 1.56 12.43
N TYR A 90 14.48 1.79 12.40
CA TYR A 90 13.85 2.69 11.43
C TYR A 90 13.34 3.92 12.18
N GLU A 91 13.76 5.10 11.73
CA GLU A 91 13.20 6.37 12.19
C GLU A 91 12.46 7.04 11.03
N ILE A 92 11.14 7.10 11.11
CA ILE A 92 10.31 7.78 10.12
C ILE A 92 10.21 9.25 10.50
N ILE A 93 10.87 10.11 9.75
CA ILE A 93 10.93 11.56 10.03
C ILE A 93 9.52 12.16 9.94
N GLU A 94 9.19 12.95 10.97
CA GLU A 94 7.91 13.66 11.04
C GLU A 94 8.00 15.08 10.46
N ASN A 95 6.82 15.72 10.27
CA ASN A 95 6.68 17.05 9.72
C ASN A 95 7.32 17.20 8.33
N VAL A 96 7.01 16.27 7.47
CA VAL A 96 7.49 16.19 6.08
C VAL A 96 6.36 16.48 5.08
N ALA A 97 6.70 16.58 3.81
CA ALA A 97 5.79 17.04 2.77
C ALA A 97 4.48 16.25 2.68
N TRP A 98 4.54 14.92 2.76
CA TRP A 98 3.33 14.06 2.70
C TRP A 98 2.46 14.12 3.97
N ASP A 99 2.90 14.75 5.06
CA ASP A 99 2.05 15.11 6.19
C ASP A 99 1.09 16.27 5.85
N SER A 100 1.19 16.82 4.64
CA SER A 100 0.37 17.93 4.13
C SER A 100 -0.15 17.68 2.71
N ILE A 101 -0.58 16.47 2.41
CA ILE A 101 -1.30 16.15 1.17
C ILE A 101 -2.60 16.95 1.14
N GLU A 102 -2.92 17.55 0.00
CA GLU A 102 -4.13 18.37 -0.20
C GLU A 102 -5.11 17.68 -1.14
N CYS A 103 -6.39 17.73 -0.80
CA CYS A 103 -7.48 17.33 -1.68
C CYS A 103 -7.78 18.47 -2.66
N THR A 104 -7.01 18.53 -3.75
CA THR A 104 -7.20 19.59 -4.77
C THR A 104 -8.33 19.23 -5.74
N PRO A 105 -8.92 20.23 -6.43
CA PRO A 105 -9.94 19.97 -7.46
C PRO A 105 -9.46 19.00 -8.54
N GLU A 106 -8.18 19.07 -8.94
CA GLU A 106 -7.59 18.19 -9.96
C GLU A 106 -7.54 16.75 -9.50
N VAL A 107 -7.19 16.51 -8.22
CA VAL A 107 -7.21 15.17 -7.62
C VAL A 107 -8.64 14.64 -7.55
N VAL A 108 -9.61 15.46 -7.18
CA VAL A 108 -11.04 15.07 -7.17
C VAL A 108 -11.52 14.69 -8.58
N GLU A 109 -11.16 15.46 -9.61
CA GLU A 109 -11.51 15.11 -10.99
C GLU A 109 -10.84 13.81 -11.46
N LEU A 110 -9.58 13.56 -11.08
CA LEU A 110 -8.92 12.29 -11.33
C LEU A 110 -9.70 11.14 -10.69
N MET A 111 -10.07 11.30 -9.41
CA MET A 111 -10.77 10.25 -8.64
C MET A 111 -12.12 9.85 -9.26
N LYS A 112 -12.86 10.77 -9.86
CA LYS A 112 -14.12 10.46 -10.56
C LYS A 112 -13.98 9.44 -11.68
N THR A 113 -12.77 9.23 -12.17
CA THR A 113 -12.46 8.31 -13.27
C THR A 113 -11.64 7.11 -12.84
N ALA A 114 -11.40 6.95 -11.55
CA ALA A 114 -10.58 5.87 -11.00
C ALA A 114 -11.31 4.51 -11.05
N ASP A 115 -10.59 3.48 -11.45
CA ASP A 115 -11.05 2.09 -11.33
C ASP A 115 -10.68 1.51 -9.96
N VAL A 116 -9.54 1.94 -9.41
CA VAL A 116 -9.04 1.51 -8.08
C VAL A 116 -8.38 2.67 -7.38
N VAL A 117 -8.58 2.74 -6.06
CA VAL A 117 -7.80 3.56 -5.15
C VAL A 117 -7.24 2.71 -4.04
N CYS A 118 -5.95 2.89 -3.72
CA CYS A 118 -5.29 2.24 -2.59
C CYS A 118 -4.65 3.29 -1.69
N TRP A 119 -4.82 3.14 -0.38
CA TRP A 119 -4.20 3.99 0.63
C TRP A 119 -3.81 3.18 1.87
N GLY A 120 -2.93 3.74 2.68
CA GLY A 120 -2.47 3.15 3.93
C GLY A 120 -2.72 4.02 5.14
N THR A 121 -2.22 3.58 6.29
CA THR A 121 -2.38 4.28 7.57
C THR A 121 -1.33 5.38 7.77
N LEU A 122 -0.07 5.12 7.39
CA LEU A 122 1.06 5.99 7.75
C LEU A 122 0.87 7.44 7.34
N ALA A 123 0.42 7.70 6.11
CA ALA A 123 0.21 9.07 5.63
C ALA A 123 -0.96 9.79 6.33
N GLN A 124 -1.75 9.08 7.13
CA GLN A 124 -2.83 9.63 7.93
C GLN A 124 -2.40 10.01 9.35
N ARG A 125 -1.11 9.88 9.70
CA ARG A 125 -0.59 10.31 11.01
C ARG A 125 -0.78 11.81 11.28
N SER A 126 -0.76 12.63 10.23
CA SER A 126 -1.08 14.04 10.29
C SER A 126 -2.57 14.27 10.06
N PRO A 127 -3.26 15.04 10.92
CA PRO A 127 -4.68 15.35 10.74
C PRO A 127 -5.02 15.99 9.38
N LYS A 128 -4.12 16.83 8.85
CA LYS A 128 -4.30 17.48 7.54
C LYS A 128 -4.34 16.45 6.40
N SER A 129 -3.37 15.56 6.36
CA SER A 129 -3.34 14.50 5.35
C SER A 129 -4.45 13.47 5.56
N ALA A 130 -4.77 13.11 6.80
CA ALA A 130 -5.87 12.20 7.12
C ALA A 130 -7.20 12.71 6.55
N GLU A 131 -7.55 13.96 6.84
CA GLU A 131 -8.77 14.60 6.33
C GLU A 131 -8.78 14.64 4.79
N SER A 132 -7.65 15.02 4.18
CA SER A 132 -7.53 15.11 2.72
C SER A 132 -7.64 13.73 2.06
N ILE A 133 -6.95 12.71 2.58
CA ILE A 133 -7.00 11.34 2.05
C ILE A 133 -8.42 10.80 2.08
N LEU A 134 -9.12 10.95 3.21
CA LEU A 134 -10.50 10.48 3.31
C LEU A 134 -11.44 11.22 2.37
N LYS A 135 -11.30 12.54 2.20
CA LYS A 135 -12.07 13.33 1.22
C LYS A 135 -11.81 12.87 -0.23
N ILE A 136 -10.55 12.58 -0.56
CA ILE A 136 -10.18 12.06 -1.88
C ILE A 136 -10.84 10.69 -2.08
N VAL A 137 -10.74 9.77 -1.13
CA VAL A 137 -11.37 8.44 -1.21
C VAL A 137 -12.89 8.54 -1.32
N ASP A 138 -13.52 9.47 -0.59
CA ASP A 138 -14.97 9.71 -0.63
C ASP A 138 -15.43 10.30 -1.97
N SER A 139 -14.54 10.91 -2.76
CA SER A 139 -14.86 11.44 -4.10
C SER A 139 -14.84 10.38 -5.20
N ALA A 140 -14.39 9.15 -4.89
CA ALA A 140 -14.39 8.04 -5.84
C ALA A 140 -15.81 7.59 -6.18
N PRO A 141 -16.09 7.20 -7.45
CA PRO A 141 -17.38 6.64 -7.81
C PRO A 141 -17.63 5.29 -7.12
N GLU A 142 -18.89 4.88 -7.01
CA GLU A 142 -19.26 3.57 -6.43
C GLU A 142 -18.61 2.38 -7.15
N SER A 143 -18.33 2.53 -8.45
CA SER A 143 -17.65 1.51 -9.25
C SER A 143 -16.16 1.39 -8.98
N CYS A 144 -15.56 2.36 -8.27
CA CYS A 144 -14.14 2.35 -7.91
C CYS A 144 -13.91 1.36 -6.78
N LEU A 145 -12.98 0.43 -6.98
CA LEU A 145 -12.56 -0.51 -5.93
C LEU A 145 -11.66 0.20 -4.93
N LYS A 146 -12.05 0.23 -3.67
CA LYS A 146 -11.36 0.89 -2.57
C LYS A 146 -10.56 -0.11 -1.76
N VAL A 147 -9.24 0.01 -1.80
CA VAL A 147 -8.28 -0.93 -1.19
C VAL A 147 -7.56 -0.23 -0.04
N TYR A 148 -7.72 -0.74 1.16
CA TYR A 148 -7.00 -0.28 2.33
C TYR A 148 -5.90 -1.30 2.67
N ASP A 149 -4.64 -0.96 2.36
CA ASP A 149 -3.47 -1.69 2.85
C ASP A 149 -3.06 -1.06 4.17
N ILE A 150 -3.42 -1.70 5.29
CA ILE A 150 -3.36 -1.06 6.60
C ILE A 150 -1.97 -0.60 6.97
N ASN A 151 -0.95 -1.40 6.70
CA ASN A 151 0.47 -1.06 6.75
C ASN A 151 0.86 -0.22 7.97
N LEU A 152 0.61 -0.75 9.18
CA LEU A 152 0.90 -0.08 10.45
C LEU A 152 2.42 0.12 10.62
N ARG A 153 2.81 1.31 11.04
CA ARG A 153 4.22 1.67 11.27
C ARG A 153 4.38 2.37 12.61
N GLN A 154 5.27 1.84 13.46
CA GLN A 154 5.55 2.40 14.79
C GLN A 154 4.24 2.70 15.53
N ASP A 155 4.09 3.91 16.07
CA ASP A 155 2.88 4.38 16.77
C ASP A 155 2.08 5.38 15.91
N PHE A 156 2.33 5.44 14.59
CA PHE A 156 1.69 6.39 13.67
C PHE A 156 0.32 5.94 13.21
N TYR A 157 -0.50 5.47 14.15
CA TYR A 157 -1.88 5.06 13.90
C TYR A 157 -2.76 5.29 15.14
N SER A 158 -4.05 5.36 14.94
CA SER A 158 -5.03 5.33 16.03
C SER A 158 -6.24 4.52 15.61
N LYS A 159 -7.05 4.13 16.59
CA LYS A 159 -8.31 3.43 16.33
C LYS A 159 -9.22 4.22 15.39
N GLU A 160 -9.31 5.54 15.58
CA GLU A 160 -10.16 6.44 14.79
C GLU A 160 -9.72 6.47 13.32
N VAL A 161 -8.42 6.55 13.05
CA VAL A 161 -7.85 6.54 11.69
C VAL A 161 -8.10 5.21 11.00
N VAL A 162 -7.84 4.11 11.71
CA VAL A 162 -8.05 2.74 11.20
C VAL A 162 -9.54 2.51 10.93
N GLU A 163 -10.42 2.87 11.87
CA GLU A 163 -11.87 2.72 11.72
C GLU A 163 -12.41 3.54 10.55
N ALA A 164 -12.00 4.81 10.42
CA ALA A 164 -12.42 5.68 9.33
C ALA A 164 -12.04 5.13 7.96
N SER A 165 -10.87 4.50 7.85
CA SER A 165 -10.40 3.85 6.63
C SER A 165 -11.16 2.53 6.35
N LEU A 166 -11.33 1.66 7.36
CA LEU A 166 -12.05 0.40 7.23
C LEU A 166 -13.51 0.60 6.79
N ARG A 167 -14.18 1.64 7.27
CA ARG A 167 -15.56 1.96 6.87
C ARG A 167 -15.72 2.37 5.40
N ARG A 168 -14.60 2.66 4.70
CA ARG A 168 -14.57 3.07 3.28
C ARG A 168 -14.06 1.99 2.36
N ALA A 169 -13.36 1.01 2.93
CA ALA A 169 -12.69 -0.03 2.16
C ALA A 169 -13.65 -1.11 1.64
N ASP A 170 -13.43 -1.55 0.41
CA ASP A 170 -13.99 -2.79 -0.12
C ASP A 170 -13.07 -3.97 0.20
N ILE A 171 -11.76 -3.74 0.13
CA ILE A 171 -10.73 -4.73 0.41
C ILE A 171 -9.81 -4.21 1.50
N LEU A 172 -9.60 -5.03 2.51
CA LEU A 172 -8.52 -4.85 3.50
C LEU A 172 -7.39 -5.82 3.17
N LYS A 173 -6.15 -5.30 3.14
CA LYS A 173 -4.97 -6.15 3.27
C LYS A 173 -4.35 -5.92 4.63
N ILE A 174 -4.04 -7.01 5.33
CA ILE A 174 -3.50 -7.04 6.69
C ILE A 174 -2.54 -8.23 6.83
N ASN A 175 -1.49 -8.09 7.64
CA ASN A 175 -0.53 -9.16 7.89
C ASN A 175 -0.64 -9.73 9.32
N GLU A 176 0.21 -10.74 9.62
CA GLU A 176 0.24 -11.44 10.91
C GLU A 176 0.64 -10.57 12.11
N ASP A 177 1.39 -9.49 11.89
CA ASP A 177 1.80 -8.57 12.96
C ASP A 177 0.72 -7.51 13.22
N GLU A 178 -0.02 -7.13 12.19
CA GLU A 178 -1.06 -6.09 12.22
C GLU A 178 -2.39 -6.61 12.77
N LEU A 179 -2.75 -7.85 12.46
CA LEU A 179 -4.05 -8.42 12.88
C LEU A 179 -4.23 -8.39 14.40
N PRO A 180 -3.27 -8.78 15.25
CA PRO A 180 -3.42 -8.68 16.70
C PRO A 180 -3.68 -7.26 17.19
N VAL A 181 -3.00 -6.26 16.59
CA VAL A 181 -3.18 -4.84 16.94
C VAL A 181 -4.61 -4.39 16.64
N VAL A 182 -5.11 -4.75 15.46
CA VAL A 182 -6.50 -4.43 15.05
C VAL A 182 -7.51 -5.16 15.92
N CYS A 183 -7.24 -6.42 16.28
CA CYS A 183 -8.10 -7.19 17.17
C CYS A 183 -8.22 -6.53 18.56
N GLU A 184 -7.12 -6.01 19.10
CA GLU A 184 -7.13 -5.27 20.36
C GLU A 184 -7.96 -3.99 20.23
N MET A 185 -7.77 -3.20 19.15
CA MET A 185 -8.53 -1.97 18.90
C MET A 185 -10.04 -2.18 18.89
N PHE A 186 -10.49 -3.28 18.28
CA PHE A 186 -11.93 -3.55 18.09
C PHE A 186 -12.49 -4.64 18.99
N SER A 187 -11.68 -5.13 19.94
CA SER A 187 -12.06 -6.19 20.88
C SER A 187 -12.53 -7.47 20.18
N LEU A 188 -11.83 -7.88 19.12
CA LEU A 188 -12.11 -9.09 18.37
C LEU A 188 -11.47 -10.29 19.07
N HIS A 189 -12.20 -11.42 19.14
CA HIS A 189 -11.78 -12.59 19.91
C HIS A 189 -11.82 -13.87 19.07
N GLY A 190 -11.17 -14.91 19.59
CA GLY A 190 -11.12 -16.23 18.94
C GLY A 190 -9.81 -16.49 18.20
N ASP A 191 -9.84 -17.46 17.30
CA ASP A 191 -8.70 -17.74 16.41
C ASP A 191 -8.65 -16.73 15.23
N GLU A 192 -7.57 -16.77 14.47
CA GLU A 192 -7.36 -15.85 13.33
C GLU A 192 -8.55 -15.84 12.36
N ALA A 193 -9.14 -17.00 12.07
CA ALA A 193 -10.26 -17.11 11.15
C ALA A 193 -11.53 -16.43 11.69
N ALA A 194 -11.81 -16.59 13.00
CA ALA A 194 -12.90 -15.94 13.69
C ALA A 194 -12.70 -14.42 13.72
N GLN A 195 -11.48 -13.95 14.04
CA GLN A 195 -11.11 -12.54 14.08
C GLN A 195 -11.26 -11.87 12.71
N VAL A 196 -10.76 -12.50 11.64
CA VAL A 196 -10.90 -12.00 10.27
C VAL A 196 -12.36 -11.97 9.84
N LYS A 197 -13.14 -12.99 10.20
CA LYS A 197 -14.58 -13.03 9.92
C LYS A 197 -15.33 -11.90 10.59
N GLU A 198 -15.07 -11.68 11.87
CA GLU A 198 -15.70 -10.61 12.64
C GLU A 198 -15.34 -9.24 12.08
N LEU A 199 -14.05 -9.02 11.74
CA LEU A 199 -13.55 -7.80 11.11
C LEU A 199 -14.23 -7.55 9.75
N ALA A 200 -14.31 -8.57 8.89
CA ALA A 200 -14.98 -8.47 7.60
C ALA A 200 -16.46 -8.09 7.73
N GLY A 201 -17.16 -8.72 8.67
CA GLY A 201 -18.58 -8.44 8.93
C GLY A 201 -18.81 -7.05 9.53
N MET A 202 -17.99 -6.63 10.50
CA MET A 202 -18.08 -5.33 11.18
C MET A 202 -18.00 -4.15 10.21
N PHE A 203 -17.12 -4.24 9.20
CA PHE A 203 -16.88 -3.18 8.24
C PHE A 203 -17.44 -3.47 6.84
N SER A 204 -18.18 -4.56 6.65
CA SER A 204 -18.75 -4.98 5.37
C SER A 204 -17.70 -5.11 4.26
N LEU A 205 -16.51 -5.58 4.61
CA LEU A 205 -15.41 -5.75 3.67
C LEU A 205 -15.72 -6.86 2.68
N ARG A 206 -15.64 -6.57 1.39
CA ARG A 206 -15.83 -7.55 0.32
C ARG A 206 -14.82 -8.69 0.40
N ASN A 207 -13.55 -8.32 0.66
CA ASN A 207 -12.47 -9.28 0.88
C ASN A 207 -11.52 -8.80 1.98
N VAL A 208 -10.97 -9.75 2.73
CA VAL A 208 -9.80 -9.54 3.58
C VAL A 208 -8.66 -10.40 3.05
N ILE A 209 -7.57 -9.75 2.69
CA ILE A 209 -6.31 -10.39 2.29
C ILE A 209 -5.44 -10.47 3.55
N TYR A 210 -5.19 -11.68 4.03
CA TYR A 210 -4.36 -11.92 5.19
C TYR A 210 -3.05 -12.59 4.78
N THR A 211 -1.93 -11.91 5.02
CA THR A 211 -0.60 -12.40 4.64
C THR A 211 0.20 -12.80 5.88
N LYS A 212 0.92 -13.93 5.79
CA LYS A 212 1.79 -14.49 6.84
C LYS A 212 3.21 -14.69 6.29
N GLY A 213 3.79 -13.61 5.80
CA GLY A 213 5.18 -13.51 5.33
C GLY A 213 5.64 -14.71 4.52
N SER A 214 6.62 -15.44 5.05
CA SER A 214 7.22 -16.61 4.39
C SER A 214 6.38 -17.89 4.49
N VAL A 215 5.22 -17.86 5.16
CA VAL A 215 4.40 -19.05 5.42
C VAL A 215 3.31 -19.21 4.37
N CYS A 216 2.38 -18.24 4.29
CA CYS A 216 1.22 -18.33 3.42
C CYS A 216 0.50 -17.00 3.27
N SER A 217 -0.52 -16.98 2.44
CA SER A 217 -1.55 -15.94 2.42
C SER A 217 -2.93 -16.55 2.22
N SER A 218 -3.95 -15.84 2.68
CA SER A 218 -5.35 -16.23 2.64
C SER A 218 -6.21 -15.08 2.17
N VAL A 219 -7.26 -15.37 1.42
CA VAL A 219 -8.28 -14.39 1.04
C VAL A 219 -9.61 -14.86 1.58
N TYR A 220 -10.25 -14.01 2.37
CA TYR A 220 -11.55 -14.26 2.97
C TYR A 220 -12.62 -13.40 2.31
N GLY A 221 -13.85 -13.92 2.24
CA GLY A 221 -15.03 -13.20 1.80
C GLY A 221 -15.69 -12.40 2.92
N MET A 222 -16.71 -11.62 2.59
CA MET A 222 -17.49 -10.80 3.52
C MET A 222 -18.14 -11.63 4.65
N ASP A 223 -18.54 -12.86 4.36
CA ASP A 223 -19.09 -13.80 5.35
C ASP A 223 -18.02 -14.50 6.20
N GLY A 224 -16.75 -14.16 5.97
CA GLY A 224 -15.60 -14.78 6.61
C GLY A 224 -15.23 -16.16 6.07
N SER A 225 -15.84 -16.59 4.96
CA SER A 225 -15.45 -17.83 4.30
C SER A 225 -14.05 -17.71 3.70
N LEU A 226 -13.24 -18.76 3.84
CA LEU A 226 -11.95 -18.85 3.17
C LEU A 226 -12.16 -19.10 1.67
N LEU A 227 -11.88 -18.10 0.85
CA LEU A 227 -12.06 -18.16 -0.61
C LEU A 227 -10.81 -18.68 -1.33
N SER A 228 -9.63 -18.44 -0.78
CA SER A 228 -8.36 -18.89 -1.35
C SER A 228 -7.27 -18.96 -0.29
N TYR A 229 -6.43 -19.97 -0.38
CA TYR A 229 -5.24 -20.16 0.45
C TYR A 229 -4.05 -20.53 -0.45
N MET A 230 -2.92 -19.87 -0.25
CA MET A 230 -1.69 -20.12 -1.01
C MET A 230 -0.48 -20.18 -0.07
N PRO A 231 0.32 -21.26 -0.12
CA PRO A 231 1.62 -21.26 0.56
C PRO A 231 2.58 -20.28 -0.14
N THR A 232 3.43 -19.62 0.62
CA THR A 232 4.46 -18.74 0.08
C THR A 232 5.55 -19.56 -0.63
N PRO A 233 5.89 -19.29 -1.89
CA PRO A 233 6.97 -19.94 -2.59
C PRO A 233 8.31 -19.72 -1.90
N LYS A 234 9.14 -20.75 -1.83
CA LYS A 234 10.50 -20.64 -1.32
C LYS A 234 11.41 -20.03 -2.39
N VAL A 235 11.92 -18.85 -2.13
CA VAL A 235 12.86 -18.15 -3.01
C VAL A 235 14.12 -17.75 -2.24
N LYS A 236 15.19 -17.44 -2.95
CA LYS A 236 16.37 -16.83 -2.32
C LYS A 236 16.07 -15.35 -2.11
N VAL A 237 15.76 -14.99 -0.88
CA VAL A 237 15.42 -13.61 -0.51
C VAL A 237 16.66 -12.72 -0.57
N ALA A 238 16.56 -11.62 -1.29
CA ALA A 238 17.52 -10.52 -1.32
C ALA A 238 17.01 -9.36 -0.43
N ASP A 239 15.72 -9.01 -0.56
CA ASP A 239 15.06 -7.94 0.19
C ASP A 239 13.56 -8.27 0.27
N THR A 240 12.87 -7.75 1.28
CA THR A 240 11.41 -7.92 1.44
C THR A 240 10.63 -6.62 1.21
N VAL A 241 11.33 -5.51 0.96
CA VAL A 241 10.71 -4.21 0.71
C VAL A 241 9.87 -4.26 -0.58
N GLY A 242 8.63 -3.78 -0.49
CA GLY A 242 7.68 -3.78 -1.61
C GLY A 242 6.96 -5.11 -1.88
N ALA A 243 7.29 -6.20 -1.14
CA ALA A 243 6.60 -7.48 -1.33
C ALA A 243 5.10 -7.39 -1.05
N GLY A 244 4.69 -6.72 0.03
CA GLY A 244 3.28 -6.47 0.36
C GLY A 244 2.59 -5.61 -0.70
N ASP A 245 3.24 -4.53 -1.10
CA ASP A 245 2.70 -3.58 -2.09
C ASP A 245 2.51 -4.24 -3.45
N SER A 246 3.49 -5.04 -3.89
CA SER A 246 3.43 -5.80 -5.13
C SER A 246 2.37 -6.91 -5.09
N PHE A 247 2.20 -7.56 -3.93
CA PHE A 247 1.11 -8.52 -3.71
C PHE A 247 -0.24 -7.83 -3.90
N THR A 248 -0.47 -6.72 -3.18
CA THR A 248 -1.73 -5.98 -3.22
C THR A 248 -2.02 -5.49 -4.64
N ALA A 249 -1.03 -4.90 -5.32
CA ALA A 249 -1.17 -4.41 -6.69
C ALA A 249 -1.52 -5.54 -7.67
N SER A 250 -0.78 -6.66 -7.64
CA SER A 250 -0.99 -7.75 -8.58
C SER A 250 -2.29 -8.54 -8.32
N PHE A 251 -2.70 -8.68 -7.06
CA PHE A 251 -4.01 -9.23 -6.72
C PHE A 251 -5.13 -8.39 -7.32
N VAL A 252 -5.12 -7.09 -7.05
CA VAL A 252 -6.14 -6.15 -7.50
C VAL A 252 -6.17 -6.04 -9.01
N MET A 253 -5.02 -5.87 -9.66
CA MET A 253 -4.91 -5.78 -11.11
C MET A 253 -5.43 -7.04 -11.80
N SER A 254 -5.08 -8.21 -11.30
CA SER A 254 -5.54 -9.49 -11.81
C SER A 254 -7.07 -9.64 -11.69
N MET A 255 -7.61 -9.24 -10.53
CA MET A 255 -9.05 -9.29 -10.26
C MET A 255 -9.85 -8.35 -11.17
N ILE A 256 -9.42 -7.09 -11.35
CA ILE A 256 -10.14 -6.13 -12.21
C ILE A 256 -9.92 -6.40 -13.73
N SER A 257 -8.95 -7.26 -14.08
CA SER A 257 -8.79 -7.80 -15.43
C SER A 257 -9.69 -9.01 -15.70
N GLY A 258 -10.54 -9.39 -14.72
CA GLY A 258 -11.54 -10.44 -14.86
C GLY A 258 -11.04 -11.86 -14.55
N LYS A 259 -9.83 -12.01 -13.99
CA LYS A 259 -9.37 -13.33 -13.54
C LYS A 259 -10.15 -13.79 -12.31
N PRO A 260 -10.46 -15.09 -12.18
CA PRO A 260 -11.05 -15.64 -10.96
C PRO A 260 -10.18 -15.36 -9.73
N LEU A 261 -10.80 -15.19 -8.56
CA LEU A 261 -10.11 -14.84 -7.31
C LEU A 261 -8.93 -15.78 -6.99
N PRO A 262 -9.02 -17.12 -7.12
CA PRO A 262 -7.86 -17.99 -6.86
C PRO A 262 -6.69 -17.74 -7.80
N GLN A 263 -6.95 -17.42 -9.08
CA GLN A 263 -5.90 -17.06 -10.03
C GLN A 263 -5.30 -15.69 -9.75
N SER A 264 -6.13 -14.72 -9.30
CA SER A 264 -5.66 -13.41 -8.84
C SER A 264 -4.74 -13.55 -7.63
N HIS A 265 -5.09 -14.43 -6.69
CA HIS A 265 -4.27 -14.74 -5.52
C HIS A 265 -2.95 -15.42 -5.92
N GLU A 266 -2.98 -16.39 -6.83
CA GLU A 266 -1.78 -17.06 -7.34
C GLU A 266 -0.82 -16.06 -8.02
N THR A 267 -1.36 -15.14 -8.84
CA THR A 267 -0.58 -14.08 -9.47
C THR A 267 0.10 -13.20 -8.41
N ALA A 268 -0.64 -12.79 -7.38
CA ALA A 268 -0.12 -11.96 -6.29
C ALA A 268 1.04 -12.62 -5.54
N VAL A 269 0.88 -13.90 -5.20
CA VAL A 269 1.92 -14.69 -4.52
C VAL A 269 3.18 -14.81 -5.37
N LYS A 270 3.03 -15.08 -6.68
CA LYS A 270 4.17 -15.20 -7.60
C LYS A 270 4.92 -13.89 -7.77
N VAL A 271 4.21 -12.77 -7.95
CA VAL A 271 4.83 -11.44 -8.10
C VAL A 271 5.55 -11.03 -6.82
N ALA A 272 4.92 -11.18 -5.65
CA ALA A 272 5.55 -10.86 -4.38
C ALA A 272 6.80 -11.71 -4.12
N ALA A 273 6.75 -13.01 -4.42
CA ALA A 273 7.90 -13.90 -4.32
C ALA A 273 9.05 -13.48 -5.25
N PHE A 274 8.74 -13.07 -6.48
CA PHE A 274 9.72 -12.52 -7.41
C PHE A 274 10.36 -11.23 -6.86
N VAL A 275 9.55 -10.29 -6.37
CA VAL A 275 10.02 -9.02 -5.79
C VAL A 275 11.00 -9.29 -4.64
N CYS A 276 10.73 -10.27 -3.79
CA CYS A 276 11.64 -10.67 -2.72
C CYS A 276 13.02 -11.14 -3.21
N THR A 277 13.20 -11.50 -4.48
CA THR A 277 14.51 -11.87 -5.05
C THR A 277 15.36 -10.68 -5.49
N MET A 278 14.78 -9.47 -5.45
CA MET A 278 15.40 -8.22 -5.91
C MET A 278 15.75 -7.31 -4.73
N ASN A 279 16.61 -6.32 -4.95
CA ASN A 279 16.92 -5.31 -3.94
C ASN A 279 16.04 -4.07 -4.11
N GLY A 280 15.37 -3.64 -3.05
CA GLY A 280 14.46 -2.50 -3.04
C GLY A 280 13.11 -2.79 -3.70
N ALA A 281 12.14 -1.87 -3.52
CA ALA A 281 10.76 -2.07 -3.94
C ALA A 281 10.56 -1.93 -5.46
N ILE A 282 11.19 -0.94 -6.09
CA ILE A 282 10.92 -0.58 -7.50
C ILE A 282 11.87 -1.32 -8.42
N ASN A 283 11.41 -2.45 -8.95
CA ASN A 283 12.15 -3.31 -9.86
C ASN A 283 11.28 -3.73 -11.06
N PRO A 284 11.81 -3.80 -12.28
CA PRO A 284 11.07 -4.25 -13.45
C PRO A 284 10.51 -5.65 -13.27
N LEU A 285 9.25 -5.84 -13.59
CA LEU A 285 8.64 -7.17 -13.64
C LEU A 285 8.95 -7.85 -14.97
N PRO A 286 9.21 -9.17 -14.98
CA PRO A 286 9.26 -9.98 -16.21
C PRO A 286 7.96 -9.84 -17.02
N GLU A 287 8.08 -9.94 -18.35
CA GLU A 287 6.93 -9.88 -19.26
C GLU A 287 5.86 -10.95 -18.98
N ASP A 288 6.28 -12.10 -18.44
CA ASP A 288 5.38 -13.20 -18.06
C ASP A 288 4.34 -12.83 -16.99
N PHE A 289 4.54 -11.72 -16.28
CA PHE A 289 3.56 -11.20 -15.32
C PHE A 289 2.54 -10.21 -15.92
N ALA A 290 2.70 -9.82 -17.19
CA ALA A 290 1.73 -8.93 -17.85
C ALA A 290 0.31 -9.54 -17.82
N LEU A 291 -0.71 -8.70 -17.55
CA LEU A 291 -2.11 -9.11 -17.36
C LEU A 291 -2.97 -8.84 -18.60
#